data_71b5664f254697f402603d1838a110f3
#
_entry.id   71b5664f254697f402603d1838a110f3
#
_cell.length_a   1.000
_cell.length_b   1.000
_cell.length_c   1.000
_cell.angle_alpha   90.00
_cell.angle_beta   90.00
_cell.angle_gamma   90.00
#
_symmetry.space_group_name_H-M   'P 1'
#
loop_
_entity.id
_entity.type
_entity.pdbx_description
1 polymer ?
#
loop_
_entity_poly.entity_id
_entity_poly.type
_entity_poly.pdbx_seq_one_letter_code
_entity_poly.pdbx_strand_id
1 'polypeptide(L)'
;MDNANNSSIILELNKKEQIKALRDVGFSDIADDATMKEITDHMRWLGGLRDLKVATYQKASLKEDIPKKQYFTKEEWTNMSINEKSKYVAYGVGIRVEKMAFVIALQDVDNRTRFKWSSSGINIPGLKDFGTVNSGAYDDIDGEANTDLILAFAKEQQNLSCPAAEAARAYKAFTKAADSTVIDDPTKWSLPAFGQLRMYYIYREEINKFLTDVFGSSYKLTNDWYWSSTEWDAGNAWYVIVNDGYAGYANEPGTGLVRAVAAY
;
A
#
# COMPACT_ATOMS: atom_id res chain seq x y z
N MET A 1 27.25 -23.34 -36.81
CA MET A 1 27.60 -22.74 -35.51
C MET A 1 26.85 -21.44 -35.18
N ASP A 2 25.88 -21.05 -35.98
CA ASP A 2 25.23 -19.71 -35.84
C ASP A 2 23.93 -19.64 -35.02
N ASN A 3 23.33 -20.78 -34.69
CA ASN A 3 22.05 -20.75 -33.96
C ASN A 3 22.19 -20.48 -32.43
N ALA A 4 23.32 -20.88 -31.85
CA ALA A 4 23.53 -20.65 -30.40
C ALA A 4 23.83 -19.17 -30.09
N ASN A 5 24.57 -18.51 -31.01
CA ASN A 5 24.87 -17.08 -30.86
C ASN A 5 23.60 -16.19 -31.03
N ASN A 6 22.74 -16.51 -31.98
CA ASN A 6 21.50 -15.77 -32.18
C ASN A 6 20.53 -15.93 -31.01
N SER A 7 20.43 -17.11 -30.42
CA SER A 7 19.58 -17.35 -29.26
C SER A 7 20.05 -16.59 -28.02
N SER A 8 21.37 -16.51 -27.80
CA SER A 8 21.94 -15.75 -26.66
C SER A 8 21.76 -14.23 -26.84
N ILE A 9 21.90 -13.69 -28.06
CA ILE A 9 21.71 -12.29 -28.36
C ILE A 9 20.23 -11.89 -28.18
N ILE A 10 19.29 -12.74 -28.61
CA ILE A 10 17.86 -12.51 -28.43
C ILE A 10 17.47 -12.54 -26.95
N LEU A 11 18.03 -13.46 -26.16
CA LEU A 11 17.84 -13.53 -24.72
C LEU A 11 18.37 -12.27 -24.00
N GLU A 12 19.54 -11.78 -24.41
CA GLU A 12 20.14 -10.55 -23.86
C GLU A 12 19.33 -9.29 -24.22
N LEU A 13 18.82 -9.19 -25.44
CA LEU A 13 17.95 -8.09 -25.87
C LEU A 13 16.64 -8.11 -25.09
N ASN A 14 15.99 -9.26 -24.98
CA ASN A 14 14.76 -9.41 -24.18
C ASN A 14 15.00 -9.09 -22.70
N LYS A 15 16.13 -9.46 -22.14
CA LYS A 15 16.52 -9.13 -20.77
C LYS A 15 16.62 -7.62 -20.57
N LYS A 16 17.31 -6.91 -21.46
CA LYS A 16 17.45 -5.44 -21.40
C LYS A 16 16.12 -4.73 -21.53
N GLU A 17 15.24 -5.18 -22.43
CA GLU A 17 13.90 -4.62 -22.59
C GLU A 17 13.04 -4.83 -21.34
N GLN A 18 13.13 -6.01 -20.71
CA GLN A 18 12.41 -6.30 -19.47
C GLN A 18 12.93 -5.46 -18.30
N ILE A 19 14.25 -5.32 -18.16
CA ILE A 19 14.86 -4.45 -17.15
C ILE A 19 14.42 -3.00 -17.37
N LYS A 20 14.44 -2.53 -18.63
CA LYS A 20 13.96 -1.20 -18.97
C LYS A 20 12.49 -1.02 -18.60
N ALA A 21 11.62 -1.95 -18.97
CA ALA A 21 10.20 -1.91 -18.63
C ALA A 21 9.96 -1.89 -17.12
N LEU A 22 10.73 -2.67 -16.35
CA LEU A 22 10.70 -2.65 -14.90
C LEU A 22 11.12 -1.30 -14.32
N ARG A 23 12.17 -0.68 -14.85
CA ARG A 23 12.63 0.65 -14.44
C ARG A 23 11.62 1.74 -14.78
N ASP A 24 11.00 1.67 -15.96
CA ASP A 24 9.99 2.63 -16.41
C ASP A 24 8.73 2.62 -15.50
N VAL A 25 8.48 1.53 -14.79
CA VAL A 25 7.40 1.41 -13.80
C VAL A 25 7.89 1.47 -12.34
N GLY A 26 9.12 1.95 -12.12
CA GLY A 26 9.62 2.32 -10.82
C GLY A 26 10.45 1.28 -10.06
N PHE A 27 10.87 0.19 -10.72
CA PHE A 27 11.93 -0.68 -10.20
C PHE A 27 13.31 -0.15 -10.66
N SER A 28 13.59 1.11 -10.34
CA SER A 28 14.78 1.85 -10.83
C SER A 28 16.11 1.26 -10.34
N ASP A 29 16.05 0.47 -9.30
CA ASP A 29 17.16 -0.17 -8.62
C ASP A 29 17.50 -1.56 -9.16
N ILE A 30 16.69 -2.10 -10.10
CA ILE A 30 17.04 -3.39 -10.71
C ILE A 30 18.35 -3.25 -11.48
N ALA A 31 19.33 -4.10 -11.15
CA ALA A 31 20.65 -4.06 -11.73
C ALA A 31 20.65 -4.47 -13.23
N ASP A 32 21.59 -3.97 -14.02
CA ASP A 32 21.73 -4.35 -15.43
C ASP A 32 22.08 -5.83 -15.61
N ASP A 33 22.75 -6.42 -14.62
CA ASP A 33 23.14 -7.82 -14.56
C ASP A 33 22.13 -8.70 -13.79
N ALA A 34 20.98 -8.17 -13.41
CA ALA A 34 19.94 -8.92 -12.70
C ALA A 34 19.69 -10.29 -13.34
N THR A 35 19.52 -11.31 -12.53
CA THR A 35 19.23 -12.65 -13.02
C THR A 35 17.83 -12.74 -13.63
N MET A 36 17.61 -13.69 -14.52
CA MET A 36 16.27 -13.93 -15.09
C MET A 36 15.23 -14.27 -14.01
N LYS A 37 15.67 -14.85 -12.88
CA LYS A 37 14.79 -15.09 -11.74
C LYS A 37 14.34 -13.77 -11.10
N GLU A 38 15.27 -12.87 -10.82
CA GLU A 38 14.96 -11.55 -10.26
C GLU A 38 14.05 -10.75 -11.19
N ILE A 39 14.35 -10.72 -12.49
CA ILE A 39 13.51 -10.08 -13.51
C ILE A 39 12.10 -10.69 -13.51
N THR A 40 11.99 -12.03 -13.52
CA THR A 40 10.71 -12.73 -13.53
C THR A 40 9.92 -12.46 -12.25
N ASP A 41 10.58 -12.45 -11.10
CA ASP A 41 9.95 -12.16 -9.82
C ASP A 41 9.40 -10.71 -9.79
N HIS A 42 10.13 -9.74 -10.34
CA HIS A 42 9.66 -8.37 -10.49
C HIS A 42 8.55 -8.22 -11.54
N MET A 43 8.67 -8.90 -12.69
CA MET A 43 7.63 -8.88 -13.75
C MET A 43 6.28 -9.40 -13.26
N ARG A 44 6.25 -10.30 -12.27
CA ARG A 44 5.00 -10.75 -11.64
C ARG A 44 4.21 -9.63 -10.98
N TRP A 45 4.87 -8.56 -10.57
CA TRP A 45 4.23 -7.38 -10.02
C TRP A 45 3.56 -6.50 -11.08
N LEU A 46 4.07 -6.51 -12.32
CA LEU A 46 3.60 -5.65 -13.40
C LEU A 46 2.34 -6.15 -14.10
N GLY A 47 2.20 -7.47 -14.22
CA GLY A 47 1.06 -8.08 -14.94
C GLY A 47 -0.19 -8.28 -14.09
N GLY A 48 -0.23 -7.72 -12.87
CA GLY A 48 -1.02 -8.31 -11.83
C GLY A 48 -2.23 -7.54 -11.32
N LEU A 49 -2.52 -6.32 -11.79
CA LEU A 49 -3.76 -5.65 -11.35
C LEU A 49 -4.96 -6.40 -11.95
N ARG A 50 -5.66 -7.13 -11.08
CA ARG A 50 -6.83 -7.93 -11.48
C ARG A 50 -8.11 -7.14 -11.39
N ASP A 51 -8.28 -6.41 -10.29
CA ASP A 51 -9.44 -5.54 -10.14
C ASP A 51 -9.20 -4.41 -9.11
N LEU A 52 -9.99 -3.36 -9.29
CA LEU A 52 -10.21 -2.31 -8.31
C LEU A 52 -11.70 -2.30 -7.96
N LYS A 53 -12.03 -2.32 -6.68
CA LYS A 53 -13.41 -2.34 -6.20
C LYS A 53 -13.65 -1.32 -5.10
N VAL A 54 -14.87 -0.78 -5.04
CA VAL A 54 -15.32 -0.02 -3.89
C VAL A 54 -15.49 -0.98 -2.72
N ALA A 55 -14.71 -0.80 -1.66
CA ALA A 55 -14.82 -1.56 -0.44
C ALA A 55 -15.86 -0.90 0.48
N THR A 56 -16.88 -1.65 0.87
CA THR A 56 -18.02 -1.15 1.65
C THR A 56 -18.36 -2.06 2.82
N TYR A 57 -18.97 -1.48 3.84
CA TYR A 57 -19.76 -2.21 4.83
C TYR A 57 -21.25 -2.05 4.56
N GLN A 58 -22.01 -3.11 4.73
CA GLN A 58 -23.46 -3.02 4.78
C GLN A 58 -23.87 -2.37 6.10
N LYS A 59 -24.60 -1.25 6.07
CA LYS A 59 -24.96 -0.47 7.28
C LYS A 59 -25.69 -1.30 8.34
N ALA A 60 -26.60 -2.17 7.91
CA ALA A 60 -27.33 -3.02 8.83
C ALA A 60 -26.43 -3.97 9.63
N SER A 61 -25.30 -4.38 9.02
CA SER A 61 -24.36 -5.33 9.63
C SER A 61 -23.28 -4.67 10.51
N LEU A 62 -23.17 -3.33 10.50
CA LEU A 62 -22.16 -2.63 11.30
C LEU A 62 -22.35 -2.77 12.82
N LYS A 63 -23.54 -3.22 13.27
CA LYS A 63 -23.83 -3.52 14.67
C LYS A 63 -23.66 -5.00 15.04
N GLU A 64 -23.29 -5.82 14.06
CA GLU A 64 -23.00 -7.23 14.25
C GLU A 64 -21.55 -7.42 14.73
N ASP A 65 -21.24 -8.52 15.40
CA ASP A 65 -19.86 -8.85 15.85
C ASP A 65 -18.88 -8.95 14.67
N ILE A 66 -19.36 -9.39 13.50
CA ILE A 66 -18.61 -9.47 12.27
C ILE A 66 -19.37 -8.70 11.18
N PRO A 67 -19.03 -7.42 10.97
CA PRO A 67 -19.67 -6.61 9.95
C PRO A 67 -19.45 -7.17 8.54
N LYS A 68 -20.51 -7.19 7.73
CA LYS A 68 -20.44 -7.72 6.36
C LYS A 68 -19.75 -6.72 5.42
N LYS A 69 -18.57 -7.10 4.96
CA LYS A 69 -17.87 -6.42 3.87
C LYS A 69 -18.48 -6.79 2.53
N GLN A 70 -18.55 -5.81 1.62
CA GLN A 70 -18.93 -6.02 0.22
C GLN A 70 -18.04 -5.20 -0.69
N TYR A 71 -17.82 -5.73 -1.89
CA TYR A 71 -16.91 -5.14 -2.87
C TYR A 71 -17.65 -5.01 -4.20
N PHE A 72 -17.75 -3.80 -4.70
CA PHE A 72 -18.43 -3.48 -5.94
C PHE A 72 -17.42 -2.99 -6.97
N THR A 73 -17.56 -3.49 -8.20
CA THR A 73 -16.84 -2.87 -9.32
C THR A 73 -17.26 -1.41 -9.48
N LYS A 74 -16.46 -0.62 -10.20
CA LYS A 74 -16.82 0.75 -10.53
C LYS A 74 -18.19 0.84 -11.20
N GLU A 75 -18.45 -0.07 -12.16
CA GLU A 75 -19.69 -0.09 -12.92
C GLU A 75 -20.88 -0.42 -12.02
N GLU A 76 -20.80 -1.49 -11.23
CA GLU A 76 -21.84 -1.86 -10.27
C GLU A 76 -22.15 -0.70 -9.32
N TRP A 77 -21.11 -0.09 -8.73
CA TRP A 77 -21.30 1.02 -7.80
C TRP A 77 -21.90 2.25 -8.47
N THR A 78 -21.45 2.60 -9.68
CA THR A 78 -21.94 3.81 -10.40
C THR A 78 -23.39 3.64 -10.80
N ASN A 79 -23.80 2.45 -11.23
CA ASN A 79 -25.15 2.17 -11.70
C ASN A 79 -26.17 1.94 -10.58
N MET A 80 -25.71 1.78 -9.32
CA MET A 80 -26.64 1.71 -8.18
C MET A 80 -27.45 2.99 -8.03
N SER A 81 -28.74 2.82 -7.76
CA SER A 81 -29.59 3.93 -7.34
C SER A 81 -29.13 4.52 -6.00
N ILE A 82 -29.53 5.75 -5.72
CA ILE A 82 -29.25 6.41 -4.43
C ILE A 82 -29.76 5.56 -3.26
N ASN A 83 -30.94 4.96 -3.40
CA ASN A 83 -31.54 4.11 -2.36
C ASN A 83 -30.73 2.83 -2.11
N GLU A 84 -30.15 2.24 -3.16
CA GLU A 84 -29.27 1.07 -3.00
C GLU A 84 -27.93 1.47 -2.35
N LYS A 85 -27.28 2.52 -2.83
CA LYS A 85 -26.05 3.05 -2.24
C LYS A 85 -26.23 3.41 -0.76
N SER A 86 -27.42 3.92 -0.38
CA SER A 86 -27.70 4.32 1.01
C SER A 86 -27.60 3.16 2.01
N LYS A 87 -27.66 1.91 1.55
CA LYS A 87 -27.51 0.71 2.40
C LYS A 87 -26.05 0.42 2.78
N TYR A 88 -25.09 1.11 2.17
CA TYR A 88 -23.67 0.85 2.33
C TYR A 88 -22.93 2.08 2.80
N VAL A 89 -21.75 1.86 3.40
CA VAL A 89 -20.74 2.87 3.69
C VAL A 89 -19.45 2.45 3.00
N ALA A 90 -18.94 3.27 2.09
CA ALA A 90 -17.64 3.05 1.48
C ALA A 90 -16.53 3.41 2.48
N TYR A 91 -15.54 2.53 2.64
CA TYR A 91 -14.41 2.76 3.53
C TYR A 91 -13.06 2.78 2.82
N GLY A 92 -12.97 2.25 1.60
CA GLY A 92 -11.72 2.22 0.87
C GLY A 92 -11.88 1.75 -0.57
N VAL A 93 -10.74 1.57 -1.23
CA VAL A 93 -10.64 0.91 -2.53
C VAL A 93 -9.90 -0.40 -2.36
N GLY A 94 -10.57 -1.51 -2.64
CA GLY A 94 -9.97 -2.83 -2.69
C GLY A 94 -9.10 -2.97 -3.92
N ILE A 95 -7.86 -3.39 -3.72
CA ILE A 95 -6.89 -3.70 -4.77
C ILE A 95 -6.62 -5.19 -4.73
N ARG A 96 -6.69 -5.84 -5.88
CA ARG A 96 -6.26 -7.22 -6.03
C ARG A 96 -5.20 -7.31 -7.12
N VAL A 97 -4.01 -7.73 -6.74
CA VAL A 97 -2.90 -8.09 -7.61
C VAL A 97 -2.58 -9.57 -7.45
N GLU A 98 -1.69 -10.11 -8.28
CA GLU A 98 -1.46 -11.56 -8.31
C GLU A 98 -1.11 -12.16 -6.95
N LYS A 99 -0.24 -11.48 -6.17
CA LYS A 99 0.30 -12.00 -4.91
C LYS A 99 -0.44 -11.51 -3.66
N MET A 100 -1.25 -10.46 -3.76
CA MET A 100 -1.89 -9.85 -2.60
C MET A 100 -3.24 -9.22 -2.94
N ALA A 101 -4.06 -9.08 -1.90
CA ALA A 101 -5.26 -8.26 -1.93
C ALA A 101 -5.32 -7.43 -0.64
N PHE A 102 -5.61 -6.16 -0.76
CA PHE A 102 -5.73 -5.25 0.36
C PHE A 102 -6.66 -4.08 0.02
N VAL A 103 -7.08 -3.34 1.01
CA VAL A 103 -7.88 -2.13 0.84
C VAL A 103 -7.01 -0.92 1.14
N ILE A 104 -6.99 0.09 0.28
CA ILE A 104 -6.41 1.40 0.59
C ILE A 104 -7.47 2.34 1.12
N ALA A 105 -7.11 3.13 2.11
CA ALA A 105 -7.95 4.21 2.64
C ALA A 105 -8.33 5.22 1.56
N LEU A 106 -9.51 5.83 1.68
CA LEU A 106 -9.97 6.82 0.70
C LEU A 106 -9.14 8.11 0.72
N GLN A 107 -8.55 8.45 1.85
CA GLN A 107 -7.78 9.69 2.03
C GLN A 107 -6.48 9.42 2.79
N ASP A 108 -5.53 10.34 2.65
CA ASP A 108 -4.34 10.36 3.48
C ASP A 108 -4.75 10.64 4.92
N VAL A 109 -4.05 10.02 5.85
CA VAL A 109 -4.34 10.15 7.28
C VAL A 109 -4.20 11.61 7.71
N ASP A 110 -5.17 12.05 8.52
CA ASP A 110 -5.22 13.40 9.09
C ASP A 110 -4.97 14.52 8.05
N ASN A 111 -5.67 14.40 6.93
CA ASN A 111 -5.69 15.39 5.84
C ASN A 111 -4.28 15.79 5.36
N ARG A 112 -3.42 14.80 5.08
CA ARG A 112 -2.03 14.96 4.62
C ARG A 112 -1.07 15.49 5.67
N THR A 113 -1.36 15.29 6.93
CA THR A 113 -0.37 15.52 7.99
C THR A 113 0.82 14.58 7.80
N ARG A 114 2.01 15.09 8.04
CA ARG A 114 3.23 14.31 7.99
C ARG A 114 3.58 13.78 9.36
N PHE A 115 3.88 12.51 9.44
CA PHE A 115 4.19 11.80 10.68
C PHE A 115 5.64 11.36 10.68
N LYS A 116 6.27 11.39 11.86
CA LYS A 116 7.51 10.64 12.08
C LYS A 116 7.19 9.15 12.01
N TRP A 117 8.13 8.35 11.53
CA TRP A 117 7.99 6.90 11.62
C TRP A 117 8.10 6.47 13.09
N SER A 118 9.16 6.93 13.76
CA SER A 118 9.31 6.84 15.22
C SER A 118 9.88 8.14 15.81
N SER A 119 9.81 8.29 17.14
CA SER A 119 10.37 9.45 17.84
C SER A 119 11.92 9.45 17.90
N SER A 120 12.54 8.28 17.69
CA SER A 120 14.00 8.09 17.64
C SER A 120 14.32 6.91 16.73
N GLY A 121 15.55 6.82 16.21
CA GLY A 121 15.99 5.63 15.47
C GLY A 121 15.95 4.40 16.39
N ILE A 122 15.27 3.36 15.95
CA ILE A 122 15.05 2.13 16.71
C ILE A 122 15.16 0.91 15.79
N ASN A 123 15.40 -0.24 16.39
CA ASN A 123 15.25 -1.54 15.73
C ASN A 123 14.11 -2.29 16.43
N ILE A 124 13.08 -2.63 15.70
CA ILE A 124 11.91 -3.32 16.25
C ILE A 124 12.12 -4.83 16.17
N PRO A 125 12.23 -5.54 17.31
CA PRO A 125 12.39 -6.98 17.30
C PRO A 125 11.24 -7.68 16.56
N GLY A 126 11.61 -8.52 15.60
CA GLY A 126 10.65 -9.28 14.78
C GLY A 126 10.29 -8.64 13.44
N LEU A 127 10.53 -7.36 13.23
CA LEU A 127 10.59 -6.80 11.88
C LEU A 127 11.90 -7.25 11.21
N LYS A 128 11.86 -7.38 9.89
CA LYS A 128 13.05 -7.71 9.10
C LYS A 128 13.70 -6.42 8.60
N ASP A 129 15.01 -6.34 8.74
CA ASP A 129 15.82 -5.33 8.08
C ASP A 129 16.04 -5.71 6.61
N PHE A 130 15.65 -4.83 5.73
CA PHE A 130 15.84 -4.98 4.29
C PHE A 130 16.77 -3.87 3.78
N GLY A 131 18.06 -3.96 4.08
CA GLY A 131 19.07 -2.97 3.73
C GLY A 131 19.28 -2.72 2.24
N THR A 132 18.61 -3.47 1.37
CA THR A 132 18.58 -3.25 -0.08
C THR A 132 17.27 -3.76 -0.68
N VAL A 133 16.83 -3.21 -1.82
CA VAL A 133 15.63 -3.67 -2.53
C VAL A 133 15.75 -5.14 -2.96
N ASN A 134 16.95 -5.57 -3.30
CA ASN A 134 17.27 -6.96 -3.67
C ASN A 134 17.19 -7.92 -2.47
N SER A 135 17.07 -7.42 -1.25
CA SER A 135 16.94 -8.24 -0.04
C SER A 135 15.53 -8.82 0.18
N GLY A 136 14.60 -8.60 -0.73
CA GLY A 136 13.24 -9.11 -0.65
C GLY A 136 12.23 -8.14 -0.04
N ALA A 137 12.57 -6.85 0.10
CA ALA A 137 11.65 -5.83 0.62
C ALA A 137 10.33 -5.76 -0.14
N TYR A 138 10.34 -6.04 -1.45
CA TYR A 138 9.12 -6.12 -2.26
C TYR A 138 8.16 -7.26 -1.86
N ASP A 139 8.69 -8.31 -1.24
CA ASP A 139 7.87 -9.44 -0.75
C ASP A 139 7.33 -9.20 0.68
N ASP A 140 7.72 -8.10 1.31
CA ASP A 140 7.07 -7.65 2.53
C ASP A 140 5.73 -7.00 2.20
N ILE A 141 4.66 -7.75 2.43
CA ILE A 141 3.28 -7.41 2.03
C ILE A 141 2.29 -7.42 3.19
N ASP A 142 2.75 -7.62 4.42
CA ASP A 142 1.91 -7.70 5.61
C ASP A 142 2.06 -6.46 6.51
N GLY A 143 1.49 -5.35 6.04
CA GLY A 143 1.49 -4.10 6.80
C GLY A 143 0.73 -4.20 8.12
N GLU A 144 -0.25 -5.10 8.23
CA GLU A 144 -0.99 -5.30 9.49
C GLU A 144 -0.10 -5.94 10.54
N ALA A 145 0.58 -7.03 10.22
CA ALA A 145 1.51 -7.70 11.14
C ALA A 145 2.66 -6.77 11.54
N ASN A 146 3.25 -6.07 10.58
CA ASN A 146 4.31 -5.09 10.86
C ASN A 146 3.83 -3.99 11.81
N THR A 147 2.65 -3.42 11.56
CA THR A 147 2.06 -2.37 12.40
C THR A 147 1.78 -2.88 13.81
N ASP A 148 1.31 -4.12 13.95
CA ASP A 148 1.09 -4.74 15.26
C ASP A 148 2.40 -4.85 16.06
N LEU A 149 3.49 -5.31 15.42
CA LEU A 149 4.81 -5.39 16.05
C LEU A 149 5.32 -4.00 16.47
N ILE A 150 5.22 -3.00 15.59
CA ILE A 150 5.63 -1.62 15.86
C ILE A 150 4.90 -1.07 17.09
N LEU A 151 3.58 -1.19 17.11
CA LEU A 151 2.75 -0.66 18.20
C LEU A 151 2.92 -1.43 19.51
N ALA A 152 3.11 -2.76 19.46
CA ALA A 152 3.39 -3.57 20.63
C ALA A 152 4.72 -3.15 21.26
N PHE A 153 5.77 -3.03 20.46
CA PHE A 153 7.08 -2.62 20.93
C PHE A 153 7.07 -1.18 21.51
N ALA A 154 6.45 -0.23 20.80
CA ALA A 154 6.34 1.15 21.29
C ALA A 154 5.65 1.24 22.65
N LYS A 155 4.61 0.41 22.87
CA LYS A 155 3.88 0.37 24.15
C LYS A 155 4.73 -0.14 25.32
N GLU A 156 5.70 -1.01 25.05
CA GLU A 156 6.60 -1.56 26.09
C GLU A 156 7.75 -0.62 26.44
N GLN A 157 8.04 0.36 25.58
CA GLN A 157 9.15 1.29 25.74
C GLN A 157 8.68 2.61 26.36
N GLN A 158 9.40 3.08 27.39
CA GLN A 158 9.17 4.41 27.94
C GLN A 158 9.68 5.49 26.96
N ASN A 159 8.86 6.51 26.70
CA ASN A 159 9.21 7.65 25.86
C ASN A 159 9.42 7.34 24.36
N LEU A 160 8.99 6.18 23.88
CA LEU A 160 8.96 5.86 22.47
C LEU A 160 7.54 6.04 21.92
N SER A 161 7.44 6.67 20.76
CA SER A 161 6.22 6.72 19.95
C SER A 161 6.54 6.40 18.50
N CYS A 162 5.58 5.80 17.80
CA CYS A 162 5.66 5.49 16.38
C CYS A 162 4.47 6.13 15.64
N PRO A 163 4.50 7.49 15.48
CA PRO A 163 3.35 8.26 15.05
C PRO A 163 2.75 7.83 13.72
N ALA A 164 3.56 7.38 12.75
CA ALA A 164 3.04 6.89 11.47
C ALA A 164 2.15 5.64 11.64
N ALA A 165 2.60 4.67 12.43
CA ALA A 165 1.86 3.44 12.72
C ALA A 165 0.62 3.73 13.61
N GLU A 166 0.79 4.60 14.61
CA GLU A 166 -0.30 5.06 15.50
C GLU A 166 -1.39 5.77 14.70
N ALA A 167 -1.02 6.69 13.82
CA ALA A 167 -1.94 7.44 12.97
C ALA A 167 -2.65 6.53 11.96
N ALA A 168 -1.95 5.58 11.34
CA ALA A 168 -2.55 4.58 10.47
C ALA A 168 -3.59 3.73 11.22
N ARG A 169 -3.26 3.26 12.42
CA ARG A 169 -4.16 2.45 13.26
C ARG A 169 -5.37 3.23 13.75
N ALA A 170 -5.20 4.51 14.04
CA ALA A 170 -6.27 5.39 14.52
C ALA A 170 -7.17 5.92 13.39
N TYR A 171 -6.79 5.74 12.11
CA TYR A 171 -7.57 6.21 10.98
C TYR A 171 -9.00 5.66 11.02
N LYS A 172 -9.96 6.49 10.61
CA LYS A 172 -11.36 6.12 10.46
C LYS A 172 -11.87 6.65 9.11
N ALA A 173 -12.29 5.74 8.25
CA ALA A 173 -12.90 6.11 6.97
C ALA A 173 -14.27 6.76 7.17
N PHE A 174 -14.95 6.45 8.27
CA PHE A 174 -16.20 7.05 8.69
C PHE A 174 -16.34 6.99 10.21
N THR A 175 -17.15 7.88 10.76
CA THR A 175 -17.43 7.96 12.20
C THR A 175 -18.92 7.73 12.48
N LYS A 176 -19.26 7.51 13.73
CA LYS A 176 -20.62 7.28 14.17
C LYS A 176 -21.55 8.42 13.74
N ALA A 177 -22.62 8.09 13.02
CA ALA A 177 -23.62 9.06 12.65
C ALA A 177 -24.43 9.53 13.86
N ALA A 178 -24.89 10.78 13.83
CA ALA A 178 -25.67 11.36 14.92
C ALA A 178 -26.98 10.59 15.21
N ASP A 179 -27.56 9.97 14.19
CA ASP A 179 -28.77 9.12 14.30
C ASP A 179 -28.46 7.67 14.74
N SER A 180 -27.19 7.35 15.03
CA SER A 180 -26.74 6.01 15.42
C SER A 180 -27.00 4.91 14.38
N THR A 181 -27.27 5.27 13.12
CA THR A 181 -27.47 4.30 12.03
C THR A 181 -26.15 3.70 11.53
N VAL A 182 -25.05 4.43 11.74
CA VAL A 182 -23.68 4.01 11.40
C VAL A 182 -22.84 4.12 12.67
N ILE A 183 -22.13 3.05 13.01
CA ILE A 183 -21.13 3.05 14.08
C ILE A 183 -19.78 3.54 13.56
N ASP A 184 -18.81 3.72 14.44
CA ASP A 184 -17.45 4.00 14.02
C ASP A 184 -16.89 2.88 13.13
N ASP A 185 -16.05 3.27 12.18
CA ASP A 185 -15.36 2.34 11.28
C ASP A 185 -14.66 1.20 12.09
N PRO A 186 -15.08 -0.06 11.91
CA PRO A 186 -14.48 -1.20 12.60
C PRO A 186 -13.20 -1.71 11.95
N THR A 187 -12.77 -1.10 10.83
CA THR A 187 -11.62 -1.56 10.07
C THR A 187 -10.35 -1.46 10.89
N LYS A 188 -9.55 -2.54 10.90
CA LYS A 188 -8.21 -2.55 11.47
C LYS A 188 -7.24 -1.98 10.44
N TRP A 189 -7.10 -0.67 10.44
CA TRP A 189 -6.19 0.04 9.55
C TRP A 189 -4.74 -0.10 10.00
N SER A 190 -3.81 -0.06 9.05
CA SER A 190 -2.39 -0.30 9.28
C SER A 190 -1.51 0.54 8.34
N LEU A 191 -0.29 0.78 8.74
CA LEU A 191 0.73 1.34 7.87
C LEU A 191 1.07 0.29 6.80
N PRO A 192 1.06 0.64 5.49
CA PRO A 192 1.33 -0.33 4.43
C PRO A 192 2.75 -0.88 4.54
N ALA A 193 2.94 -2.18 4.32
CA ALA A 193 4.25 -2.73 4.09
C ALA A 193 4.83 -2.25 2.75
N PHE A 194 6.13 -2.36 2.56
CA PHE A 194 6.80 -1.82 1.38
C PHE A 194 6.23 -2.36 0.07
N GLY A 195 5.96 -3.66 -0.03
CA GLY A 195 5.35 -4.27 -1.21
C GLY A 195 3.94 -3.74 -1.49
N GLN A 196 3.13 -3.48 -0.45
CA GLN A 196 1.82 -2.85 -0.62
C GLN A 196 1.96 -1.38 -1.08
N LEU A 197 2.88 -0.64 -0.48
CA LEU A 197 3.12 0.77 -0.82
C LEU A 197 3.61 0.94 -2.26
N ARG A 198 4.42 -0.01 -2.76
CA ARG A 198 4.86 -0.01 -4.15
C ARG A 198 3.70 -0.11 -5.15
N MET A 199 2.61 -0.76 -4.79
CA MET A 199 1.42 -0.83 -5.64
C MET A 199 0.76 0.54 -5.84
N TYR A 200 0.93 1.49 -4.90
CA TYR A 200 0.43 2.86 -5.07
C TYR A 200 1.07 3.54 -6.27
N TYR A 201 2.35 3.31 -6.50
CA TYR A 201 3.04 3.87 -7.65
C TYR A 201 2.80 3.06 -8.92
N ILE A 202 2.98 1.75 -8.87
CA ILE A 202 2.87 0.88 -10.06
C ILE A 202 1.50 1.04 -10.73
N TYR A 203 0.44 1.12 -9.93
CA TYR A 203 -0.95 1.26 -10.42
C TYR A 203 -1.54 2.64 -10.13
N ARG A 204 -0.68 3.66 -10.02
CA ARG A 204 -1.07 5.02 -9.67
C ARG A 204 -2.15 5.58 -10.60
N GLU A 205 -2.00 5.39 -11.89
CA GLU A 205 -2.93 5.94 -12.89
C GLU A 205 -4.31 5.29 -12.76
N GLU A 206 -4.36 3.97 -12.63
CA GLU A 206 -5.58 3.21 -12.46
C GLU A 206 -6.27 3.53 -11.13
N ILE A 207 -5.50 3.59 -10.04
CA ILE A 207 -6.00 3.95 -8.71
C ILE A 207 -6.55 5.37 -8.71
N ASN A 208 -5.79 6.34 -9.23
CA ASN A 208 -6.20 7.73 -9.27
C ASN A 208 -7.40 7.96 -10.19
N LYS A 209 -7.45 7.24 -11.32
CA LYS A 209 -8.63 7.25 -12.19
C LYS A 209 -9.85 6.69 -11.48
N PHE A 210 -9.72 5.55 -10.80
CA PHE A 210 -10.81 4.93 -10.05
C PHE A 210 -11.30 5.87 -8.92
N LEU A 211 -10.39 6.39 -8.11
CA LEU A 211 -10.71 7.34 -7.04
C LEU A 211 -11.43 8.57 -7.56
N THR A 212 -10.95 9.14 -8.67
CA THR A 212 -11.57 10.33 -9.29
C THR A 212 -12.97 10.05 -9.79
N ASP A 213 -13.14 8.94 -10.51
CA ASP A 213 -14.40 8.60 -11.16
C ASP A 213 -15.50 8.22 -10.15
N VAL A 214 -15.10 7.64 -9.01
CA VAL A 214 -16.03 7.12 -8.01
C VAL A 214 -16.28 8.13 -6.86
N PHE A 215 -15.22 8.79 -6.39
CA PHE A 215 -15.26 9.61 -5.19
C PHE A 215 -14.93 11.09 -5.44
N GLY A 216 -14.28 11.41 -6.56
CA GLY A 216 -13.86 12.75 -6.91
C GLY A 216 -12.34 12.96 -6.82
N SER A 217 -11.86 14.04 -7.45
CA SER A 217 -10.42 14.30 -7.61
C SER A 217 -9.66 14.58 -6.30
N SER A 218 -10.36 14.98 -5.24
CA SER A 218 -9.77 15.21 -3.91
C SER A 218 -9.29 13.93 -3.23
N TYR A 219 -9.74 12.78 -3.70
CA TYR A 219 -9.38 11.46 -3.16
C TYR A 219 -8.12 10.84 -3.78
N LYS A 220 -7.55 11.47 -4.81
CA LYS A 220 -6.30 10.98 -5.45
C LYS A 220 -5.17 10.79 -4.44
N LEU A 221 -4.28 9.87 -4.75
CA LEU A 221 -2.99 9.76 -4.07
C LEU A 221 -2.23 11.08 -4.22
N THR A 222 -1.61 11.54 -3.15
CA THR A 222 -0.79 12.75 -3.16
C THR A 222 0.55 12.46 -3.85
N ASN A 223 1.01 13.38 -4.69
CA ASN A 223 2.31 13.30 -5.35
C ASN A 223 3.42 13.66 -4.35
N ASP A 224 3.63 12.77 -3.38
CA ASP A 224 4.59 12.95 -2.30
C ASP A 224 5.11 11.59 -1.84
N TRP A 225 5.94 11.55 -0.82
CA TRP A 225 6.46 10.32 -0.28
C TRP A 225 5.66 9.84 0.93
N TYR A 226 5.48 8.53 0.99
CA TYR A 226 4.70 7.84 2.00
C TYR A 226 5.58 6.86 2.77
N TRP A 227 5.41 6.79 4.08
CA TRP A 227 6.04 5.78 4.90
C TRP A 227 5.50 4.38 4.63
N SER A 228 6.40 3.39 4.66
CA SER A 228 6.03 1.99 4.84
C SER A 228 6.24 1.54 6.28
N SER A 229 5.67 0.39 6.65
CA SER A 229 5.93 -0.28 7.92
C SER A 229 7.17 -1.16 7.91
N THR A 230 7.92 -1.16 6.81
CA THR A 230 9.10 -2.00 6.60
C THR A 230 10.35 -1.23 6.99
N GLU A 231 11.20 -1.80 7.85
CA GLU A 231 12.49 -1.23 8.20
C GLU A 231 13.52 -1.42 7.06
N TRP A 232 14.37 -0.41 6.87
CA TRP A 232 15.58 -0.53 6.08
C TRP A 232 16.69 -1.15 6.92
N ASP A 233 16.92 -0.58 8.09
CA ASP A 233 17.87 -1.01 9.11
C ASP A 233 17.45 -0.44 10.48
N ALA A 234 18.26 -0.67 11.49
CA ALA A 234 18.05 -0.17 12.83
C ALA A 234 18.06 1.36 12.92
N GLY A 235 17.01 2.02 12.55
CA GLY A 235 16.85 3.49 12.65
C GLY A 235 16.44 4.17 11.34
N ASN A 236 16.22 3.37 10.28
CA ASN A 236 15.73 3.85 9.01
C ASN A 236 14.57 2.98 8.52
N ALA A 237 13.55 3.60 7.96
CA ALA A 237 12.42 2.92 7.36
C ALA A 237 12.28 3.23 5.87
N TRP A 238 11.69 2.30 5.13
CA TRP A 238 11.40 2.47 3.72
C TRP A 238 10.28 3.47 3.48
N TYR A 239 10.40 4.23 2.39
CA TYR A 239 9.34 5.05 1.82
C TYR A 239 9.26 4.91 0.31
N VAL A 240 8.14 5.34 -0.28
CA VAL A 240 7.95 5.43 -1.73
C VAL A 240 7.41 6.79 -2.09
N ILE A 241 7.99 7.41 -3.11
CA ILE A 241 7.47 8.63 -3.74
C ILE A 241 6.47 8.20 -4.82
N VAL A 242 5.21 8.55 -4.66
CA VAL A 242 4.15 8.12 -5.59
C VAL A 242 4.24 8.85 -6.94
N ASN A 243 4.92 9.98 -7.01
CA ASN A 243 5.05 10.75 -8.25
C ASN A 243 5.94 10.06 -9.29
N ASP A 244 7.12 9.63 -8.90
CA ASP A 244 8.17 9.11 -9.79
C ASP A 244 8.58 7.65 -9.48
N GLY A 245 8.03 7.10 -8.40
CA GLY A 245 8.28 5.73 -7.97
C GLY A 245 9.61 5.52 -7.29
N TYR A 246 10.35 6.58 -7.01
CA TYR A 246 11.56 6.44 -6.23
C TYR A 246 11.25 5.74 -4.90
N ALA A 247 11.98 4.68 -4.63
CA ALA A 247 11.94 3.95 -3.38
C ALA A 247 13.25 4.21 -2.65
N GLY A 248 13.17 4.67 -1.43
CA GLY A 248 14.32 5.00 -0.61
C GLY A 248 14.07 4.72 0.85
N TYR A 249 15.02 5.09 1.66
CA TYR A 249 14.93 5.05 3.11
C TYR A 249 15.21 6.42 3.71
N ALA A 250 14.66 6.66 4.87
CA ALA A 250 14.93 7.86 5.64
C ALA A 250 15.01 7.51 7.12
N ASN A 251 15.75 8.37 7.86
CA ASN A 251 15.80 8.25 9.31
C ASN A 251 14.37 8.32 9.86
N GLU A 252 14.03 7.45 10.77
CA GLU A 252 12.70 7.31 11.35
C GLU A 252 12.16 8.60 12.02
N PRO A 253 12.99 9.47 12.64
CA PRO A 253 12.56 10.80 13.06
C PRO A 253 12.18 11.76 11.94
N GLY A 254 12.45 11.42 10.66
CA GLY A 254 11.96 12.16 9.50
C GLY A 254 10.44 12.09 9.40
N THR A 255 9.83 12.97 8.58
CA THR A 255 8.37 13.05 8.47
C THR A 255 7.88 12.74 7.06
N GLY A 256 6.95 11.81 6.91
CA GLY A 256 6.31 11.42 5.66
C GLY A 256 4.80 11.30 5.77
N LEU A 257 4.12 11.20 4.64
CA LEU A 257 2.69 10.97 4.60
C LEU A 257 2.36 9.52 5.00
N VAL A 258 1.12 9.33 5.40
CA VAL A 258 0.53 8.01 5.67
C VAL A 258 -0.77 7.88 4.90
N ARG A 259 -0.91 6.79 4.15
CA ARG A 259 -2.15 6.33 3.56
C ARG A 259 -2.38 4.90 4.02
N ALA A 260 -3.33 4.71 4.90
CA ALA A 260 -3.53 3.44 5.58
C ALA A 260 -4.03 2.34 4.64
N VAL A 261 -3.71 1.09 4.99
CA VAL A 261 -4.22 -0.13 4.34
C VAL A 261 -4.96 -1.00 5.35
N ALA A 262 -5.80 -1.89 4.83
CA ALA A 262 -6.47 -2.91 5.63
C ALA A 262 -6.59 -4.22 4.85
N ALA A 263 -6.89 -5.32 5.55
CA ALA A 263 -7.20 -6.60 4.92
C ALA A 263 -8.43 -6.49 4.02
N TYR A 264 -8.31 -7.11 2.82
CA TYR A 264 -9.39 -7.23 1.83
C TYR A 264 -10.56 -8.06 2.34
#